data_07bee50a908e9fc9b975c42f09e6395b
#
_entry.id   07bee50a908e9fc9b975c42f09e6395b
#
_cell.length_a   1.000
_cell.length_b   1.000
_cell.length_c   1.000
_cell.angle_alpha   90.00
_cell.angle_beta   90.00
_cell.angle_gamma   90.00
#
_symmetry.space_group_name_H-M   'P 1'
#
loop_
_entity.id
_entity.type
_entity.pdbx_description
1 polymer ?
#
loop_
_entity_poly.entity_id
_entity_poly.type
_entity_poly.pdbx_seq_one_letter_code
_entity_poly.pdbx_strand_id
1 'polypeptide(L)'
;GILRESGVCRRPAVRKHECKGRSSMNVIPHILFTSLFSIIVLFLLAKLMGNRQVSQMSMFDYVNGITIGSIAAEFATSLEDDYWMPLTAMVVYGVTAALISYITCKSMAARKFINGKPVVLYENGKLYEKNLAAAKLDINEFLTQCRTAGYFDLADLQTAILETNGQVSFLPLAAQRPVTPEDLQMTPDPERPCVNVILDGTVIPKNLKYTGNDDVWLKKQLEAQHVTRIGDVFLATVNAQNELAVYPRTGERVAHEMFE
;
A
#
# COMPACT_ATOMS: atom_id res chain seq x y z
N GLY A 1 -19.50 71.69 -46.89
CA GLY A 1 -20.45 70.87 -46.18
C GLY A 1 -19.88 69.50 -45.96
N ILE A 2 -19.58 69.13 -44.70
CA ILE A 2 -19.05 67.87 -44.31
C ILE A 2 -20.06 67.24 -43.32
N LEU A 3 -20.75 66.24 -43.81
CA LEU A 3 -21.69 65.42 -42.98
C LEU A 3 -20.86 64.38 -42.23
N ARG A 4 -21.01 64.38 -40.93
CA ARG A 4 -20.41 63.47 -39.95
C ARG A 4 -21.39 62.31 -39.68
N GLU A 5 -21.10 61.15 -40.24
CA GLU A 5 -21.86 59.91 -39.88
C GLU A 5 -21.36 59.30 -38.57
N SER A 6 -22.21 59.30 -37.60
CA SER A 6 -22.00 58.69 -36.29
C SER A 6 -22.29 57.18 -36.38
N GLY A 7 -21.20 56.37 -36.47
CA GLY A 7 -21.28 54.91 -36.38
C GLY A 7 -21.59 54.47 -34.94
N VAL A 8 -22.81 54.01 -34.71
CA VAL A 8 -23.23 53.37 -33.46
C VAL A 8 -22.67 51.93 -33.43
N CYS A 9 -21.60 51.76 -32.68
CA CYS A 9 -21.04 50.44 -32.38
C CYS A 9 -22.00 49.68 -31.47
N ARG A 10 -22.79 48.74 -32.00
CA ARG A 10 -23.61 47.83 -31.22
C ARG A 10 -22.69 46.82 -30.56
N ARG A 11 -22.54 46.91 -29.23
CA ARG A 11 -21.91 45.88 -28.42
C ARG A 11 -22.77 44.61 -28.47
N PRO A 12 -22.18 43.40 -28.66
CA PRO A 12 -22.93 42.18 -28.59
C PRO A 12 -23.40 41.96 -27.13
N ALA A 13 -24.66 41.55 -27.00
CA ALA A 13 -25.31 41.23 -25.72
C ALA A 13 -24.50 40.14 -25.01
N VAL A 14 -23.88 40.46 -23.88
CA VAL A 14 -23.33 39.50 -22.94
C VAL A 14 -24.51 38.65 -22.46
N ARG A 15 -24.51 37.36 -22.84
CA ARG A 15 -25.44 36.35 -22.33
C ARG A 15 -25.27 36.28 -20.82
N LYS A 16 -26.24 36.83 -20.09
CA LYS A 16 -26.36 36.62 -18.65
C LYS A 16 -26.58 35.12 -18.43
N HIS A 17 -25.55 34.44 -17.99
CA HIS A 17 -25.74 33.16 -17.34
C HIS A 17 -26.61 33.41 -16.11
N GLU A 18 -27.84 32.96 -16.16
CA GLU A 18 -28.73 32.91 -15.01
C GLU A 18 -28.08 32.00 -13.96
N CYS A 19 -27.49 32.60 -12.93
CA CYS A 19 -27.17 31.90 -11.70
C CYS A 19 -28.50 31.46 -11.09
N LYS A 20 -28.94 30.26 -11.44
CA LYS A 20 -30.05 29.58 -10.76
C LYS A 20 -29.61 29.32 -9.33
N GLY A 21 -30.03 30.19 -8.41
CA GLY A 21 -29.77 30.07 -6.98
C GLY A 21 -30.28 28.74 -6.48
N ARG A 22 -29.41 27.74 -6.38
CA ARG A 22 -29.68 26.48 -5.71
C ARG A 22 -29.78 26.78 -4.22
N SER A 23 -30.94 26.49 -3.63
CA SER A 23 -31.21 26.68 -2.21
C SER A 23 -30.04 26.05 -1.40
N SER A 24 -29.41 26.83 -0.55
CA SER A 24 -28.28 26.43 0.33
C SER A 24 -28.55 25.15 1.12
N MET A 25 -29.82 24.80 1.32
CA MET A 25 -30.23 23.64 2.11
C MET A 25 -29.98 22.28 1.42
N ASN A 26 -29.74 22.25 0.10
CA ASN A 26 -29.53 21.01 -0.66
C ASN A 26 -28.04 20.77 -0.97
N VAL A 27 -27.16 21.68 -0.63
CA VAL A 27 -25.70 21.58 -0.95
C VAL A 27 -25.01 20.55 -0.04
N ILE A 28 -25.30 20.56 1.26
CA ILE A 28 -24.67 19.66 2.23
C ILE A 28 -24.99 18.19 1.95
N PRO A 29 -26.26 17.75 1.83
CA PRO A 29 -26.57 16.36 1.54
C PRO A 29 -26.03 15.91 0.16
N HIS A 30 -25.93 16.82 -0.79
CA HIS A 30 -25.33 16.56 -2.09
C HIS A 30 -23.82 16.27 -1.97
N ILE A 31 -23.06 17.11 -1.29
CA ILE A 31 -21.62 16.91 -1.04
C ILE A 31 -21.39 15.61 -0.27
N LEU A 32 -22.23 15.31 0.75
CA LEU A 32 -22.13 14.06 1.49
C LEU A 32 -22.29 12.84 0.57
N PHE A 33 -23.28 12.86 -0.31
CA PHE A 33 -23.52 11.76 -1.25
C PHE A 33 -22.38 11.60 -2.26
N THR A 34 -21.95 12.69 -2.91
CA THR A 34 -20.84 12.67 -3.88
C THR A 34 -19.52 12.25 -3.25
N SER A 35 -19.23 12.71 -2.03
CA SER A 35 -18.04 12.31 -1.27
C SER A 35 -18.06 10.82 -0.93
N LEU A 36 -19.18 10.29 -0.45
CA LEU A 36 -19.31 8.87 -0.14
C LEU A 36 -19.17 8.01 -1.39
N PHE A 37 -19.79 8.43 -2.50
CA PHE A 37 -19.68 7.74 -3.77
C PHE A 37 -18.24 7.79 -4.33
N SER A 38 -17.55 8.94 -4.20
CA SER A 38 -16.13 9.08 -4.56
C SER A 38 -15.26 8.08 -3.81
N ILE A 39 -15.45 7.94 -2.49
CA ILE A 39 -14.70 6.98 -1.66
C ILE A 39 -14.95 5.54 -2.15
N ILE A 40 -16.18 5.18 -2.46
CA ILE A 40 -16.50 3.83 -2.97
C ILE A 40 -15.80 3.56 -4.30
N VAL A 41 -15.85 4.51 -5.24
CA VAL A 41 -15.18 4.39 -6.54
C VAL A 41 -13.66 4.27 -6.35
N LEU A 42 -13.04 5.13 -5.51
CA LEU A 42 -11.62 5.05 -5.17
C LEU A 42 -11.25 3.69 -4.60
N PHE A 43 -12.05 3.17 -3.67
CA PHE A 43 -11.81 1.87 -3.07
C PHE A 43 -11.84 0.74 -4.11
N LEU A 44 -12.81 0.76 -5.01
CA LEU A 44 -12.92 -0.22 -6.09
C LEU A 44 -11.73 -0.14 -7.06
N LEU A 45 -11.33 1.08 -7.45
CA LEU A 45 -10.17 1.30 -8.31
C LEU A 45 -8.87 0.86 -7.62
N ALA A 46 -8.68 1.19 -6.35
CA ALA A 46 -7.51 0.75 -5.57
C ALA A 46 -7.46 -0.79 -5.48
N LYS A 47 -8.59 -1.45 -5.27
CA LYS A 47 -8.69 -2.91 -5.27
C LYS A 47 -8.35 -3.53 -6.64
N LEU A 48 -8.73 -2.86 -7.72
CA LEU A 48 -8.40 -3.28 -9.09
C LEU A 48 -6.89 -3.16 -9.37
N MET A 49 -6.24 -2.13 -8.84
CA MET A 49 -4.78 -1.92 -8.98
C MET A 49 -3.94 -2.93 -8.19
N GLY A 50 -4.53 -3.59 -7.19
CA GLY A 50 -3.87 -4.62 -6.36
C GLY A 50 -3.30 -4.10 -5.05
N ASN A 51 -3.03 -5.03 -4.11
CA ASN A 51 -2.57 -4.72 -2.75
C ASN A 51 -1.06 -4.50 -2.70
N ARG A 52 -0.56 -3.41 -3.27
CA ARG A 52 0.85 -3.02 -3.13
C ARG A 52 1.02 -2.11 -1.92
N GLN A 53 2.03 -2.39 -1.11
CA GLN A 53 2.42 -1.46 -0.04
C GLN A 53 2.98 -0.16 -0.66
N VAL A 54 2.72 0.97 -0.02
CA VAL A 54 3.20 2.29 -0.49
C VAL A 54 4.73 2.30 -0.68
N SER A 55 5.47 1.61 0.20
CA SER A 55 6.92 1.45 0.11
C SER A 55 7.42 0.62 -1.10
N GLN A 56 6.52 -0.11 -1.76
CA GLN A 56 6.83 -0.95 -2.93
C GLN A 56 6.20 -0.40 -4.23
N MET A 57 5.57 0.77 -4.17
CA MET A 57 5.02 1.42 -5.35
C MET A 57 6.13 1.89 -6.28
N SER A 58 5.93 1.68 -7.58
CA SER A 58 6.77 2.33 -8.59
C SER A 58 6.49 3.84 -8.63
N MET A 59 7.42 4.60 -9.18
CA MET A 59 7.21 6.05 -9.40
C MET A 59 5.94 6.33 -10.21
N PHE A 60 5.63 5.47 -11.18
CA PHE A 60 4.40 5.57 -11.97
C PHE A 60 3.15 5.36 -11.11
N ASP A 61 3.12 4.32 -10.25
CA ASP A 61 1.98 4.04 -9.37
C ASP A 61 1.73 5.21 -8.40
N TYR A 62 2.81 5.82 -7.89
CA TYR A 62 2.76 6.98 -7.00
C TYR A 62 2.13 8.20 -7.67
N VAL A 63 2.65 8.60 -8.84
CA VAL A 63 2.12 9.75 -9.60
C VAL A 63 0.67 9.52 -10.00
N ASN A 64 0.35 8.32 -10.47
CA ASN A 64 -1.01 7.96 -10.87
C ASN A 64 -1.98 7.99 -9.67
N GLY A 65 -1.55 7.50 -8.51
CA GLY A 65 -2.36 7.53 -7.29
C GLY A 65 -2.70 8.96 -6.83
N ILE A 66 -1.74 9.89 -6.89
CA ILE A 66 -1.96 11.31 -6.60
C ILE A 66 -2.97 11.91 -7.59
N THR A 67 -2.82 11.62 -8.89
CA THR A 67 -3.72 12.14 -9.92
C THR A 67 -5.14 11.66 -9.72
N ILE A 68 -5.34 10.35 -9.50
CA ILE A 68 -6.67 9.78 -9.22
C ILE A 68 -7.27 10.41 -7.96
N GLY A 69 -6.47 10.59 -6.90
CA GLY A 69 -6.92 11.22 -5.67
C GLY A 69 -7.37 12.68 -5.86
N SER A 70 -6.66 13.43 -6.69
CA SER A 70 -7.03 14.82 -7.04
C SER A 70 -8.34 14.89 -7.83
N ILE A 71 -8.54 14.01 -8.81
CA ILE A 71 -9.79 13.91 -9.58
C ILE A 71 -10.95 13.48 -8.68
N ALA A 72 -10.71 12.59 -7.72
CA ALA A 72 -11.71 12.15 -6.76
C ALA A 72 -12.14 13.28 -5.81
N ALA A 73 -11.21 14.15 -5.41
CA ALA A 73 -11.52 15.33 -4.61
C ALA A 73 -12.35 16.35 -5.40
N GLU A 74 -12.03 16.58 -6.67
CA GLU A 74 -12.82 17.42 -7.57
C GLU A 74 -14.23 16.87 -7.75
N PHE A 75 -14.35 15.56 -8.00
CA PHE A 75 -15.65 14.89 -8.08
C PHE A 75 -16.48 15.04 -6.80
N ALA A 76 -15.86 14.87 -5.62
CA ALA A 76 -16.55 14.95 -4.33
C ALA A 76 -17.09 16.37 -4.03
N THR A 77 -16.39 17.40 -4.50
CA THR A 77 -16.73 18.83 -4.25
C THR A 77 -17.47 19.52 -5.38
N SER A 78 -17.67 18.84 -6.50
CA SER A 78 -18.37 19.40 -7.65
C SER A 78 -19.83 19.71 -7.30
N LEU A 79 -20.24 20.95 -7.49
CA LEU A 79 -21.61 21.45 -7.31
C LEU A 79 -22.36 21.51 -8.65
N GLU A 80 -21.68 21.28 -9.77
CA GLU A 80 -22.28 21.24 -11.10
C GLU A 80 -22.89 19.88 -11.40
N ASP A 81 -23.89 19.85 -12.27
CA ASP A 81 -24.61 18.59 -12.61
C ASP A 81 -23.80 17.65 -13.52
N ASP A 82 -22.54 17.99 -13.81
CA ASP A 82 -21.66 17.23 -14.72
C ASP A 82 -20.71 16.29 -13.96
N TYR A 83 -21.27 15.28 -13.31
CA TYR A 83 -20.52 14.24 -12.58
C TYR A 83 -19.78 13.27 -13.50
N TRP A 84 -20.22 13.19 -14.76
CA TRP A 84 -19.70 12.20 -15.68
C TRP A 84 -18.25 12.48 -16.09
N MET A 85 -17.87 13.74 -16.14
CA MET A 85 -16.53 14.14 -16.55
C MET A 85 -15.45 13.67 -15.58
N PRO A 86 -15.46 14.04 -14.27
CA PRO A 86 -14.46 13.56 -13.33
C PRO A 86 -14.57 12.04 -13.06
N LEU A 87 -15.79 11.47 -13.07
CA LEU A 87 -15.98 10.02 -12.93
C LEU A 87 -15.34 9.25 -14.08
N THR A 88 -15.55 9.69 -15.33
CA THR A 88 -14.91 9.09 -16.50
C THR A 88 -13.41 9.18 -16.42
N ALA A 89 -12.85 10.34 -16.01
CA ALA A 89 -11.42 10.52 -15.83
C ALA A 89 -10.86 9.55 -14.78
N MET A 90 -11.50 9.41 -13.61
CA MET A 90 -11.08 8.46 -12.57
C MET A 90 -11.04 7.02 -13.10
N VAL A 91 -12.10 6.59 -13.82
CA VAL A 91 -12.19 5.24 -14.39
C VAL A 91 -11.08 5.03 -15.42
N VAL A 92 -10.85 5.98 -16.32
CA VAL A 92 -9.79 5.89 -17.34
C VAL A 92 -8.41 5.75 -16.68
N TYR A 93 -8.08 6.59 -15.69
CA TYR A 93 -6.81 6.50 -14.96
C TYR A 93 -6.68 5.17 -14.22
N GLY A 94 -7.72 4.72 -13.51
CA GLY A 94 -7.70 3.46 -12.77
C GLY A 94 -7.55 2.24 -13.67
N VAL A 95 -8.30 2.18 -14.78
CA VAL A 95 -8.21 1.10 -15.79
C VAL A 95 -6.83 1.12 -16.45
N THR A 96 -6.32 2.30 -16.81
CA THR A 96 -4.97 2.43 -17.40
C THR A 96 -3.90 1.93 -16.45
N ALA A 97 -3.96 2.27 -15.16
CA ALA A 97 -3.02 1.76 -14.15
C ALA A 97 -3.10 0.23 -14.01
N ALA A 98 -4.30 -0.33 -13.95
CA ALA A 98 -4.48 -1.78 -13.89
C ALA A 98 -3.94 -2.48 -15.14
N LEU A 99 -4.18 -1.91 -16.32
CA LEU A 99 -3.68 -2.43 -17.60
C LEU A 99 -2.16 -2.39 -17.67
N ILE A 100 -1.54 -1.28 -17.26
CA ILE A 100 -0.09 -1.13 -17.18
C ILE A 100 0.49 -2.15 -16.21
N SER A 101 -0.11 -2.32 -15.03
CA SER A 101 0.29 -3.34 -14.05
C SER A 101 0.22 -4.75 -14.66
N TYR A 102 -0.83 -5.07 -15.39
CA TYR A 102 -0.97 -6.35 -16.07
C TYR A 102 0.10 -6.56 -17.16
N ILE A 103 0.34 -5.54 -17.99
CA ILE A 103 1.35 -5.59 -19.06
C ILE A 103 2.76 -5.74 -18.48
N THR A 104 3.09 -5.02 -17.41
CA THR A 104 4.40 -5.14 -16.74
C THR A 104 4.61 -6.51 -16.09
N CYS A 105 3.55 -7.18 -15.67
CA CYS A 105 3.62 -8.57 -15.19
C CYS A 105 3.95 -9.55 -16.32
N LYS A 106 3.46 -9.31 -17.53
CA LYS A 106 3.60 -10.23 -18.67
C LYS A 106 4.80 -9.94 -19.56
N SER A 107 5.25 -8.69 -19.65
CA SER A 107 6.32 -8.27 -20.57
C SER A 107 7.53 -7.73 -19.83
N MET A 108 8.69 -8.37 -20.04
CA MET A 108 9.98 -7.88 -19.49
C MET A 108 10.40 -6.53 -20.09
N ALA A 109 10.10 -6.29 -21.38
CA ALA A 109 10.41 -5.01 -22.02
C ALA A 109 9.60 -3.86 -21.43
N ALA A 110 8.28 -4.07 -21.25
CA ALA A 110 7.41 -3.11 -20.61
C ALA A 110 7.83 -2.83 -19.14
N ARG A 111 8.18 -3.88 -18.40
CA ARG A 111 8.67 -3.76 -17.01
C ARG A 111 9.93 -2.90 -16.93
N LYS A 112 10.92 -3.15 -17.81
CA LYS A 112 12.16 -2.37 -17.86
C LYS A 112 11.91 -0.92 -18.24
N PHE A 113 10.96 -0.66 -19.13
CA PHE A 113 10.63 0.70 -19.58
C PHE A 113 9.89 1.49 -18.50
N ILE A 114 8.88 0.91 -17.84
CA ILE A 114 8.03 1.60 -16.88
C ILE A 114 8.65 1.65 -15.48
N ASN A 115 9.12 0.51 -14.97
CA ASN A 115 9.64 0.42 -13.60
C ASN A 115 11.16 0.64 -13.53
N GLY A 116 11.85 0.62 -14.68
CA GLY A 116 13.32 0.64 -14.69
C GLY A 116 13.92 -0.74 -14.42
N LYS A 117 15.20 -0.74 -14.07
CA LYS A 117 15.97 -1.93 -13.68
C LYS A 117 16.79 -1.62 -12.43
N PRO A 118 17.06 -2.61 -11.56
CA PRO A 118 17.99 -2.44 -10.45
C PRO A 118 19.39 -2.05 -10.95
N VAL A 119 20.11 -1.27 -10.17
CA VAL A 119 21.43 -0.75 -10.50
C VAL A 119 22.41 -1.09 -9.38
N VAL A 120 23.51 -1.77 -9.69
CA VAL A 120 24.58 -2.07 -8.74
C VAL A 120 25.33 -0.77 -8.43
N LEU A 121 25.33 -0.38 -7.14
CA LEU A 121 26.02 0.81 -6.67
C LEU A 121 27.40 0.50 -6.09
N TYR A 122 27.51 -0.65 -5.41
CA TYR A 122 28.73 -1.13 -4.77
C TYR A 122 28.86 -2.62 -4.96
N GLU A 123 30.06 -3.11 -5.26
CA GLU A 123 30.35 -4.54 -5.37
C GLU A 123 31.83 -4.81 -5.18
N ASN A 124 32.19 -5.81 -4.36
CA ASN A 124 33.55 -6.28 -4.14
C ASN A 124 34.55 -5.17 -3.79
N GLY A 125 34.18 -4.27 -2.88
CA GLY A 125 35.05 -3.16 -2.46
C GLY A 125 35.10 -1.98 -3.44
N LYS A 126 34.30 -1.98 -4.50
CA LYS A 126 34.27 -0.91 -5.51
C LYS A 126 32.95 -0.17 -5.50
N LEU A 127 33.00 1.13 -5.32
CA LEU A 127 31.87 2.03 -5.46
C LEU A 127 31.78 2.54 -6.89
N TYR A 128 30.61 2.38 -7.53
CA TYR A 128 30.39 2.76 -8.92
C TYR A 128 29.81 4.18 -9.02
N GLU A 129 30.67 5.18 -9.05
CA GLU A 129 30.29 6.59 -9.13
C GLU A 129 29.35 6.89 -10.31
N LYS A 130 29.63 6.33 -11.49
CA LYS A 130 28.78 6.52 -12.66
C LYS A 130 27.38 5.97 -12.49
N ASN A 131 27.22 4.90 -11.74
CA ASN A 131 25.93 4.29 -11.45
C ASN A 131 25.15 5.13 -10.42
N LEU A 132 25.83 5.67 -9.40
CA LEU A 132 25.27 6.64 -8.47
C LEU A 132 24.76 7.88 -9.20
N ALA A 133 25.59 8.47 -10.05
CA ALA A 133 25.22 9.65 -10.85
C ALA A 133 24.05 9.37 -11.80
N ALA A 134 24.03 8.21 -12.48
CA ALA A 134 22.92 7.79 -13.35
C ALA A 134 21.61 7.60 -12.58
N ALA A 135 21.70 7.10 -11.35
CA ALA A 135 20.57 6.97 -10.42
C ALA A 135 20.14 8.28 -9.75
N LYS A 136 20.90 9.37 -9.94
CA LYS A 136 20.71 10.65 -9.25
C LYS A 136 20.74 10.53 -7.72
N LEU A 137 21.53 9.59 -7.22
CA LEU A 137 21.75 9.34 -5.80
C LEU A 137 23.13 9.90 -5.44
N ASP A 138 23.17 10.82 -4.47
CA ASP A 138 24.44 11.33 -3.99
C ASP A 138 25.09 10.37 -2.97
N ILE A 139 26.38 10.55 -2.74
CA ILE A 139 27.15 9.66 -1.86
C ILE A 139 26.66 9.72 -0.40
N ASN A 140 26.20 10.87 0.09
CA ASN A 140 25.73 11.01 1.47
C ASN A 140 24.39 10.29 1.65
N GLU A 141 23.52 10.36 0.65
CA GLU A 141 22.25 9.64 0.62
C GLU A 141 22.49 8.13 0.60
N PHE A 142 23.41 7.63 -0.24
CA PHE A 142 23.82 6.23 -0.23
C PHE A 142 24.34 5.78 1.14
N LEU A 143 25.27 6.53 1.73
CA LEU A 143 25.84 6.23 3.05
C LEU A 143 24.77 6.30 4.16
N THR A 144 23.79 7.18 4.03
CA THR A 144 22.65 7.23 4.95
C THR A 144 21.82 5.97 4.87
N GLN A 145 21.52 5.48 3.66
CA GLN A 145 20.80 4.21 3.47
C GLN A 145 21.60 3.03 4.03
N CYS A 146 22.94 2.99 3.86
CA CYS A 146 23.79 1.98 4.48
C CYS A 146 23.62 1.97 6.01
N ARG A 147 23.76 3.13 6.66
CA ARG A 147 23.64 3.23 8.12
C ARG A 147 22.25 2.89 8.63
N THR A 148 21.21 3.28 7.91
CA THR A 148 19.81 2.93 8.24
C THR A 148 19.58 1.42 8.19
N ALA A 149 20.28 0.72 7.29
CA ALA A 149 20.25 -0.74 7.19
C ALA A 149 21.19 -1.44 8.19
N GLY A 150 21.94 -0.70 9.02
CA GLY A 150 22.85 -1.24 10.02
C GLY A 150 24.30 -1.39 9.56
N TYR A 151 24.64 -0.96 8.36
CA TYR A 151 26.00 -1.05 7.82
C TYR A 151 26.73 0.29 7.97
N PHE A 152 27.63 0.39 8.95
CA PHE A 152 28.42 1.57 9.21
C PHE A 152 29.79 1.55 8.48
N ASP A 153 30.26 0.37 8.08
CA ASP A 153 31.44 0.19 7.26
C ASP A 153 31.07 -0.46 5.93
N LEU A 154 31.49 0.15 4.82
CA LEU A 154 31.29 -0.44 3.49
C LEU A 154 32.13 -1.71 3.27
N ALA A 155 33.20 -1.89 4.07
CA ALA A 155 34.01 -3.10 4.02
C ALA A 155 33.25 -4.36 4.46
N ASP A 156 32.14 -4.22 5.20
CA ASP A 156 31.28 -5.32 5.62
C ASP A 156 30.32 -5.79 4.50
N LEU A 157 30.23 -5.01 3.42
CA LEU A 157 29.32 -5.28 2.31
C LEU A 157 30.01 -6.03 1.17
N GLN A 158 29.31 -7.02 0.62
CA GLN A 158 29.64 -7.68 -0.62
C GLN A 158 29.09 -6.89 -1.82
N THR A 159 27.80 -6.49 -1.73
CA THR A 159 27.08 -5.81 -2.82
C THR A 159 26.01 -4.88 -2.25
N ALA A 160 25.80 -3.72 -2.90
CA ALA A 160 24.66 -2.84 -2.69
C ALA A 160 23.99 -2.54 -4.02
N ILE A 161 22.67 -2.71 -4.09
CA ILE A 161 21.86 -2.61 -5.31
C ILE A 161 20.73 -1.60 -5.06
N LEU A 162 20.63 -0.57 -5.89
CA LEU A 162 19.48 0.32 -5.92
C LEU A 162 18.33 -0.39 -6.64
N GLU A 163 17.24 -0.58 -5.92
CA GLU A 163 16.02 -1.17 -6.44
C GLU A 163 15.17 -0.16 -7.22
N THR A 164 14.21 -0.67 -7.98
CA THR A 164 13.33 0.17 -8.82
C THR A 164 12.35 1.05 -8.02
N ASN A 165 12.19 0.80 -6.73
CA ASN A 165 11.40 1.63 -5.80
C ASN A 165 12.25 2.69 -5.08
N GLY A 166 13.55 2.81 -5.40
CA GLY A 166 14.46 3.78 -4.81
C GLY A 166 15.13 3.35 -3.49
N GLN A 167 14.83 2.15 -2.99
CA GLN A 167 15.51 1.58 -1.82
C GLN A 167 16.81 0.89 -2.24
N VAL A 168 17.77 0.82 -1.32
CA VAL A 168 19.01 0.05 -1.55
C VAL A 168 18.93 -1.27 -0.81
N SER A 169 19.14 -2.37 -1.54
CA SER A 169 19.30 -3.72 -1.00
C SER A 169 20.77 -4.00 -0.74
N PHE A 170 21.09 -4.60 0.41
CA PHE A 170 22.44 -4.85 0.85
C PHE A 170 22.69 -6.36 1.01
N LEU A 171 23.77 -6.84 0.45
CA LEU A 171 24.30 -8.18 0.68
C LEU A 171 25.58 -8.04 1.51
N PRO A 172 25.62 -8.48 2.76
CA PRO A 172 26.86 -8.49 3.55
C PRO A 172 27.86 -9.52 3.05
N LEU A 173 29.11 -9.33 3.41
CA LEU A 173 30.13 -10.39 3.26
C LEU A 173 29.68 -11.65 4.00
N ALA A 174 30.07 -12.81 3.48
CA ALA A 174 29.74 -14.09 4.10
C ALA A 174 30.22 -14.21 5.55
N ALA A 175 31.33 -13.53 5.89
CA ALA A 175 31.87 -13.48 7.25
C ALA A 175 31.09 -12.54 8.20
N GLN A 176 30.25 -11.66 7.65
CA GLN A 176 29.49 -10.63 8.41
C GLN A 176 27.97 -10.92 8.45
N ARG A 177 27.51 -11.96 7.77
CA ARG A 177 26.12 -12.37 7.83
C ARG A 177 25.80 -13.10 9.14
N PRO A 178 24.54 -13.08 9.60
CA PRO A 178 24.11 -13.92 10.71
C PRO A 178 24.43 -15.40 10.47
N VAL A 179 24.86 -16.08 11.55
CA VAL A 179 25.10 -17.53 11.53
C VAL A 179 23.75 -18.26 11.36
N THR A 180 23.71 -19.22 10.48
CA THR A 180 22.53 -20.06 10.24
C THR A 180 22.67 -21.42 10.94
N PRO A 181 21.56 -22.15 11.16
CA PRO A 181 21.63 -23.53 11.67
C PRO A 181 22.52 -24.43 10.81
N GLU A 182 22.55 -24.23 9.50
CA GLU A 182 23.41 -24.99 8.57
C GLU A 182 24.89 -24.75 8.86
N ASP A 183 25.29 -23.49 9.15
CA ASP A 183 26.68 -23.17 9.53
C ASP A 183 27.12 -23.90 10.81
N LEU A 184 26.15 -24.19 11.70
CA LEU A 184 26.35 -24.93 12.95
C LEU A 184 26.13 -26.44 12.78
N GLN A 185 25.91 -26.92 11.55
CA GLN A 185 25.61 -28.31 11.24
C GLN A 185 24.34 -28.84 11.98
N MET A 186 23.39 -27.92 12.25
CA MET A 186 22.12 -28.24 12.87
C MET A 186 21.05 -28.44 11.78
N THR A 187 20.17 -29.42 12.00
CA THR A 187 19.01 -29.69 11.14
C THR A 187 17.73 -29.47 11.96
N PRO A 188 17.26 -28.22 12.11
CA PRO A 188 16.03 -27.96 12.81
C PRO A 188 14.82 -28.53 12.05
N ASP A 189 13.79 -28.91 12.78
CA ASP A 189 12.53 -29.31 12.18
C ASP A 189 11.91 -28.16 11.38
N PRO A 190 11.19 -28.47 10.28
CA PRO A 190 10.52 -27.45 9.49
C PRO A 190 9.49 -26.68 10.32
N GLU A 191 9.66 -25.37 10.42
CA GLU A 191 8.68 -24.49 11.05
C GLU A 191 7.49 -24.23 10.11
N ARG A 192 6.31 -24.12 10.70
CA ARG A 192 5.09 -23.71 10.00
C ARG A 192 4.49 -22.52 10.75
N PRO A 193 3.91 -21.54 10.03
CA PRO A 193 3.22 -20.45 10.68
C PRO A 193 2.04 -20.98 11.50
N CYS A 194 1.80 -20.37 12.66
CA CYS A 194 0.62 -20.67 13.45
C CYS A 194 -0.65 -20.34 12.66
N VAL A 195 -1.63 -21.22 12.75
CA VAL A 195 -2.91 -21.10 12.04
C VAL A 195 -3.96 -20.53 13.00
N ASN A 196 -4.56 -19.40 12.64
CA ASN A 196 -5.64 -18.82 13.44
C ASN A 196 -6.91 -19.68 13.32
N VAL A 197 -7.39 -20.25 14.42
CA VAL A 197 -8.59 -21.10 14.46
C VAL A 197 -9.78 -20.40 15.10
N ILE A 198 -9.55 -19.40 15.96
CA ILE A 198 -10.57 -18.49 16.48
C ILE A 198 -10.07 -17.06 16.30
N LEU A 199 -10.95 -16.19 15.81
CA LEU A 199 -10.77 -14.75 15.75
C LEU A 199 -12.02 -14.05 16.27
N ASP A 200 -11.86 -13.10 17.18
CA ASP A 200 -12.95 -12.30 17.75
C ASP A 200 -14.14 -13.13 18.26
N GLY A 201 -13.86 -14.28 18.90
CA GLY A 201 -14.88 -15.19 19.41
C GLY A 201 -15.57 -16.04 18.34
N THR A 202 -15.08 -16.03 17.12
CA THR A 202 -15.65 -16.80 16.00
C THR A 202 -14.66 -17.85 15.53
N VAL A 203 -15.10 -19.10 15.48
CA VAL A 203 -14.31 -20.21 14.94
C VAL A 203 -14.17 -20.06 13.43
N ILE A 204 -12.98 -20.35 12.89
CA ILE A 204 -12.70 -20.39 11.45
C ILE A 204 -12.64 -21.87 11.01
N PRO A 205 -13.75 -22.47 10.52
CA PRO A 205 -13.82 -23.91 10.28
C PRO A 205 -12.84 -24.40 9.20
N LYS A 206 -12.54 -23.56 8.22
CA LYS A 206 -11.57 -23.88 7.15
C LYS A 206 -10.16 -24.05 7.73
N ASN A 207 -9.78 -23.16 8.62
CA ASN A 207 -8.46 -23.18 9.26
C ASN A 207 -8.34 -24.34 10.24
N LEU A 208 -9.40 -24.63 11.00
CA LEU A 208 -9.44 -25.75 11.93
C LEU A 208 -9.27 -27.09 11.19
N LYS A 209 -9.96 -27.28 10.06
CA LYS A 209 -9.76 -28.44 9.19
C LYS A 209 -8.36 -28.51 8.57
N TYR A 210 -7.78 -27.35 8.24
CA TYR A 210 -6.43 -27.28 7.69
C TYR A 210 -5.37 -27.78 8.69
N THR A 211 -5.59 -27.57 9.99
CA THR A 211 -4.72 -28.13 11.04
C THR A 211 -4.95 -29.62 11.31
N GLY A 212 -5.92 -30.25 10.65
CA GLY A 212 -6.30 -31.65 10.87
C GLY A 212 -7.22 -31.85 12.07
N ASN A 213 -7.73 -30.79 12.67
CA ASN A 213 -8.54 -30.81 13.88
C ASN A 213 -10.01 -30.51 13.58
N ASP A 214 -10.87 -30.90 14.54
CA ASP A 214 -12.31 -30.69 14.49
C ASP A 214 -12.83 -29.86 15.69
N ASP A 215 -14.12 -29.58 15.69
CA ASP A 215 -14.77 -28.81 16.76
C ASP A 215 -14.72 -29.53 18.11
N VAL A 216 -14.64 -30.87 18.11
CA VAL A 216 -14.55 -31.68 19.34
C VAL A 216 -13.17 -31.49 19.96
N TRP A 217 -12.13 -31.59 19.15
CA TRP A 217 -10.76 -31.32 19.58
C TRP A 217 -10.62 -29.87 20.11
N LEU A 218 -11.17 -28.89 19.38
CA LEU A 218 -11.08 -27.50 19.79
C LEU A 218 -11.74 -27.25 21.14
N LYS A 219 -12.94 -27.77 21.37
CA LYS A 219 -13.65 -27.66 22.65
C LYS A 219 -12.84 -28.25 23.77
N LYS A 220 -12.31 -29.48 23.59
CA LYS A 220 -11.48 -30.16 24.57
C LYS A 220 -10.24 -29.33 24.94
N GLN A 221 -9.58 -28.71 23.96
CA GLN A 221 -8.41 -27.87 24.20
C GLN A 221 -8.77 -26.58 24.93
N LEU A 222 -9.90 -25.95 24.61
CA LEU A 222 -10.40 -24.78 25.32
C LEU A 222 -10.75 -25.08 26.77
N GLU A 223 -11.44 -26.20 27.03
CA GLU A 223 -11.79 -26.67 28.38
C GLU A 223 -10.53 -26.95 29.23
N ALA A 224 -9.51 -27.55 28.63
CA ALA A 224 -8.22 -27.80 29.29
C ALA A 224 -7.50 -26.50 29.71
N GLN A 225 -7.76 -25.39 29.01
CA GLN A 225 -7.24 -24.05 29.34
C GLN A 225 -8.25 -23.19 30.12
N HIS A 226 -9.26 -23.82 30.73
CA HIS A 226 -10.31 -23.16 31.54
C HIS A 226 -11.16 -22.11 30.78
N VAL A 227 -11.26 -22.25 29.45
CA VAL A 227 -12.11 -21.40 28.62
C VAL A 227 -13.42 -22.14 28.32
N THR A 228 -14.51 -21.62 28.86
CA THR A 228 -15.84 -22.26 28.72
C THR A 228 -16.65 -21.73 27.56
N ARG A 229 -16.37 -20.49 27.11
CA ARG A 229 -17.14 -19.84 26.07
C ARG A 229 -16.22 -19.35 24.95
N ILE A 230 -16.49 -19.77 23.72
CA ILE A 230 -15.72 -19.35 22.52
C ILE A 230 -15.77 -17.82 22.33
N GLY A 231 -16.89 -17.18 22.71
CA GLY A 231 -17.05 -15.73 22.62
C GLY A 231 -16.07 -14.93 23.48
N ASP A 232 -15.49 -15.54 24.51
CA ASP A 232 -14.52 -14.90 25.40
C ASP A 232 -13.08 -15.01 24.87
N VAL A 233 -12.88 -15.73 23.76
CA VAL A 233 -11.58 -15.86 23.09
C VAL A 233 -11.40 -14.73 22.06
N PHE A 234 -10.38 -13.92 22.25
CA PHE A 234 -10.02 -12.91 21.26
C PHE A 234 -9.27 -13.54 20.07
N LEU A 235 -8.29 -14.40 20.36
CA LEU A 235 -7.51 -15.12 19.36
C LEU A 235 -7.19 -16.52 19.86
N ALA A 236 -7.28 -17.53 19.00
CA ALA A 236 -6.66 -18.82 19.25
C ALA A 236 -5.90 -19.28 18.01
N THR A 237 -4.69 -19.80 18.22
CA THR A 237 -3.79 -20.26 17.16
C THR A 237 -3.33 -21.69 17.43
N VAL A 238 -3.08 -22.43 16.35
CA VAL A 238 -2.50 -23.78 16.39
C VAL A 238 -1.12 -23.74 15.75
N ASN A 239 -0.10 -24.20 16.45
CA ASN A 239 1.28 -24.27 15.97
C ASN A 239 1.56 -25.56 15.17
N ALA A 240 2.81 -25.73 14.72
CA ALA A 240 3.26 -26.89 13.95
C ALA A 240 3.21 -28.21 14.77
N GLN A 241 3.31 -28.13 16.09
CA GLN A 241 3.25 -29.24 17.04
C GLN A 241 1.82 -29.62 17.43
N ASN A 242 0.81 -28.98 16.78
CA ASN A 242 -0.62 -29.16 17.05
C ASN A 242 -1.03 -28.72 18.47
N GLU A 243 -0.35 -27.72 19.02
CA GLU A 243 -0.68 -27.11 20.30
C GLU A 243 -1.55 -25.88 20.10
N LEU A 244 -2.60 -25.73 20.93
CA LEU A 244 -3.49 -24.57 20.91
C LEU A 244 -3.00 -23.51 21.89
N ALA A 245 -2.69 -22.33 21.38
CA ALA A 245 -2.49 -21.13 22.18
C ALA A 245 -3.77 -20.29 22.18
N VAL A 246 -4.27 -19.92 23.37
CA VAL A 246 -5.51 -19.18 23.55
C VAL A 246 -5.22 -17.83 24.20
N TYR A 247 -5.75 -16.78 23.60
CA TYR A 247 -5.68 -15.41 24.09
C TYR A 247 -7.11 -14.94 24.40
N PRO A 248 -7.50 -14.92 25.68
CA PRO A 248 -8.85 -14.49 26.06
C PRO A 248 -9.04 -12.99 25.84
N ARG A 249 -10.28 -12.55 25.76
CA ARG A 249 -10.62 -11.12 25.76
C ARG A 249 -10.35 -10.56 27.14
N THR A 250 -9.43 -9.63 27.24
CA THR A 250 -9.21 -8.83 28.43
C THR A 250 -9.81 -7.47 28.22
N GLY A 251 -10.75 -7.04 29.07
CA GLY A 251 -11.28 -5.68 29.08
C GLY A 251 -10.31 -4.66 29.71
N GLU A 252 -9.16 -5.13 30.16
CA GLU A 252 -8.17 -4.34 30.86
C GLU A 252 -7.23 -3.64 29.89
N ARG A 253 -6.91 -2.38 30.19
CA ARG A 253 -5.81 -1.66 29.55
C ARG A 253 -4.52 -1.98 30.33
N VAL A 254 -3.39 -2.01 29.64
CA VAL A 254 -2.08 -2.11 30.31
C VAL A 254 -1.96 -0.95 31.30
N ALA A 255 -1.72 -1.27 32.58
CA ALA A 255 -1.67 -0.31 33.68
C ALA A 255 -0.39 0.55 33.68
N HIS A 256 0.60 0.21 32.85
CA HIS A 256 1.87 0.91 32.75
C HIS A 256 2.14 1.30 31.30
N GLU A 257 2.33 2.60 31.07
CA GLU A 257 2.90 3.12 29.85
C GLU A 257 4.41 2.82 29.89
N MET A 258 4.81 1.68 29.29
CA MET A 258 6.21 1.23 29.30
C MET A 258 7.12 2.01 28.34
N PHE A 259 6.56 2.95 27.58
CA PHE A 259 7.25 3.65 26.49
C PHE A 259 7.13 5.18 26.56
N GLU A 260 6.78 5.75 27.75
CA GLU A 260 6.93 7.18 28.02
C GLU A 260 8.25 7.50 28.70
#